data_42eb405502f1b984bdb530edfd905966
#
_entry.id   42eb405502f1b984bdb530edfd905966
#
_cell.length_a   1.000
_cell.length_b   1.000
_cell.length_c   1.000
_cell.angle_alpha   90.00
_cell.angle_beta   90.00
_cell.angle_gamma   90.00
#
_symmetry.space_group_name_H-M   'P 1'
#
loop_
_entity.id
_entity.type
_entity.pdbx_description
1 polymer ?
#
loop_
_entity_poly.entity_id
_entity_poly.type
_entity_poly.pdbx_seq_one_letter_code
_entity_poly.pdbx_strand_id
1 'polypeptide(L)'
;MIDIANTVPSAFYNSNTSDRLPYESRAQAIAEVSLPYVFRADGSDGGTELFKSVSQSFNGRQINNLKAKMGMALLPPATSSFRLKPDALAMVQLFQGNETAIERVRQNLSLNTDAISSEIENQQIRSSLFDMLLQQIVVGSVIVEKNERAGMTIFPLRTFVVKLDSRGEPLAMCIVEKLQKLPEGITPKDEKEEYELYTLLALDKDTNKWIMKQDIDGDAVGVEKTYKDYDALPFRYFGWNWVQGDAYHRPFAEDYYPDMQQVDKLAKLNTEGAVIAAKSVLLVNQRGGRTRKKDLTDAANGAVIDGHADDVTAFQLQKNFDFEVSNSREGIIKRELQANFLDTGSVQRDAERVTAEEIRVMAQQLEASTLAGVYSKMALKWSKWIVTKVMDELNITFDAVDVDVLTGLDALGRSQEAQKQDNFMQRVTSLQLNHWIKENEVLQRYASFDGINTVGLIKTSQEVQTEQKAAQEATAERTLVEEGAKSAGQEAGKAVANPQAGGPQ
;
A
#
# COMPACT_ATOMS: atom_id res chain seq x y z
N MET A 1 3.18 -6.33 -31.13
CA MET A 1 1.77 -6.71 -31.19
C MET A 1 1.67 -8.15 -31.67
N ILE A 2 0.84 -8.95 -31.05
CA ILE A 2 0.76 -10.40 -31.22
C ILE A 2 -0.48 -10.72 -32.05
N ASP A 3 -0.38 -11.74 -32.95
CA ASP A 3 -1.54 -12.29 -33.65
C ASP A 3 -2.28 -13.22 -32.68
N ILE A 4 -3.27 -12.66 -31.98
CA ILE A 4 -4.00 -13.39 -30.94
C ILE A 4 -4.91 -14.45 -31.54
N ALA A 5 -5.42 -14.25 -32.76
CA ALA A 5 -6.36 -15.16 -33.41
C ALA A 5 -5.77 -16.57 -33.50
N ASN A 6 -4.48 -16.68 -33.83
CA ASN A 6 -3.77 -17.94 -34.06
C ASN A 6 -2.88 -18.36 -32.87
N THR A 7 -2.88 -17.61 -31.75
CA THR A 7 -2.01 -17.91 -30.60
C THR A 7 -2.73 -18.77 -29.59
N VAL A 8 -2.16 -19.94 -29.28
CA VAL A 8 -2.60 -20.81 -28.18
C VAL A 8 -1.91 -20.36 -26.89
N PRO A 9 -2.66 -20.10 -25.81
CA PRO A 9 -2.11 -19.60 -24.53
C PRO A 9 -0.96 -20.43 -23.96
N SER A 10 -1.08 -21.76 -23.89
CA SER A 10 -0.02 -22.65 -23.40
C SER A 10 1.25 -22.60 -24.25
N ALA A 11 1.11 -22.53 -25.58
CA ALA A 11 2.25 -22.38 -26.50
C ALA A 11 2.94 -21.02 -26.32
N PHE A 12 2.18 -19.96 -26.14
CA PHE A 12 2.71 -18.63 -25.83
C PHE A 12 3.49 -18.63 -24.51
N TYR A 13 2.94 -19.23 -23.46
CA TYR A 13 3.60 -19.35 -22.15
C TYR A 13 4.94 -20.06 -22.31
N ASN A 14 4.95 -21.27 -22.87
CA ASN A 14 6.13 -22.10 -23.01
C ASN A 14 7.24 -21.46 -23.86
N SER A 15 6.88 -20.74 -24.93
CA SER A 15 7.85 -20.08 -25.81
C SER A 15 8.53 -18.85 -25.16
N ASN A 16 7.95 -18.29 -24.10
CA ASN A 16 8.47 -17.10 -23.43
C ASN A 16 9.05 -17.33 -22.03
N THR A 17 9.09 -18.59 -21.56
CA THR A 17 9.67 -18.93 -20.25
C THR A 17 11.18 -18.66 -20.18
N SER A 18 11.91 -18.81 -21.28
CA SER A 18 13.36 -18.56 -21.35
C SER A 18 13.74 -17.12 -20.99
N ASP A 19 12.92 -16.13 -21.37
CA ASP A 19 13.15 -14.72 -21.10
C ASP A 19 13.06 -14.40 -19.60
N ARG A 20 12.38 -15.25 -18.84
CA ARG A 20 12.14 -15.10 -17.39
C ARG A 20 13.28 -15.66 -16.54
N LEU A 21 13.99 -16.68 -16.99
CA LEU A 21 15.02 -17.41 -16.22
C LEU A 21 16.08 -16.50 -15.56
N PRO A 22 16.65 -15.48 -16.24
CA PRO A 22 17.63 -14.61 -15.60
C PRO A 22 17.05 -13.83 -14.40
N TYR A 23 15.79 -13.48 -14.47
CA TYR A 23 15.08 -12.73 -13.39
C TYR A 23 14.72 -13.66 -12.24
N GLU A 24 14.36 -14.90 -12.51
CA GLU A 24 14.15 -15.94 -11.49
C GLU A 24 15.43 -16.19 -10.70
N SER A 25 16.57 -16.36 -11.39
CA SER A 25 17.87 -16.56 -10.74
C SER A 25 18.26 -15.40 -9.81
N ARG A 26 17.98 -14.15 -10.22
CA ARG A 26 18.20 -12.97 -9.38
C ARG A 26 17.26 -12.95 -8.18
N ALA A 27 15.96 -13.19 -8.40
CA ALA A 27 14.96 -13.24 -7.34
C ALA A 27 15.28 -14.32 -6.30
N GLN A 28 15.73 -15.50 -6.76
CA GLN A 28 16.17 -16.57 -5.89
C GLN A 28 17.38 -16.18 -5.05
N ALA A 29 18.41 -15.59 -5.66
CA ALA A 29 19.61 -15.14 -4.94
C ALA A 29 19.28 -14.09 -3.86
N ILE A 30 18.36 -13.15 -4.14
CA ILE A 30 17.90 -12.17 -3.17
C ILE A 30 17.11 -12.84 -2.04
N ALA A 31 16.18 -13.74 -2.40
CA ALA A 31 15.37 -14.46 -1.42
C ALA A 31 16.24 -15.31 -0.47
N GLU A 32 17.28 -15.99 -0.99
CA GLU A 32 18.20 -16.83 -0.21
C GLU A 32 18.94 -16.06 0.91
N VAL A 33 19.21 -14.77 0.73
CA VAL A 33 19.89 -13.96 1.75
C VAL A 33 18.90 -13.10 2.59
N SER A 34 17.60 -13.22 2.34
CA SER A 34 16.58 -12.39 2.99
C SER A 34 15.37 -13.19 3.48
N LEU A 35 14.45 -13.53 2.58
CA LEU A 35 13.18 -14.20 2.85
C LEU A 35 13.01 -15.40 1.89
N PRO A 36 13.62 -16.57 2.16
CA PRO A 36 13.65 -17.71 1.26
C PRO A 36 12.26 -18.22 0.81
N TYR A 37 11.22 -17.99 1.62
CA TYR A 37 9.87 -18.44 1.30
C TYR A 37 9.21 -17.63 0.19
N VAL A 38 9.70 -16.41 -0.12
CA VAL A 38 9.13 -15.53 -1.15
C VAL A 38 9.39 -16.07 -2.56
N PHE A 39 10.59 -16.60 -2.78
CA PHE A 39 10.97 -17.19 -4.07
C PHE A 39 11.84 -18.42 -3.83
N ARG A 40 11.24 -19.61 -3.87
CA ARG A 40 11.89 -20.87 -3.54
C ARG A 40 12.73 -21.38 -4.72
N ALA A 41 13.73 -22.22 -4.46
CA ALA A 41 14.44 -22.95 -5.51
C ALA A 41 13.51 -23.96 -6.21
N ASP A 42 13.76 -24.22 -7.49
CA ASP A 42 12.99 -25.24 -8.23
C ASP A 42 13.14 -26.61 -7.60
N GLY A 43 12.00 -27.33 -7.48
CA GLY A 43 11.96 -28.66 -6.89
C GLY A 43 12.12 -28.68 -5.38
N SER A 44 12.21 -27.54 -4.69
CA SER A 44 12.22 -27.52 -3.23
C SER A 44 10.82 -27.79 -2.69
N ASP A 45 10.71 -28.89 -1.95
CA ASP A 45 9.53 -29.22 -1.16
C ASP A 45 9.42 -28.21 0.00
N GLY A 46 8.30 -27.50 0.10
CA GLY A 46 8.10 -26.31 0.94
C GLY A 46 8.39 -26.44 2.45
N GLY A 47 8.88 -27.57 2.93
CA GLY A 47 9.00 -27.85 4.35
C GLY A 47 10.40 -27.88 4.96
N THR A 48 11.43 -28.36 4.25
CA THR A 48 12.67 -28.79 4.92
C THR A 48 13.92 -27.96 4.63
N GLU A 49 14.00 -27.23 3.54
CA GLU A 49 15.26 -26.57 3.12
C GLU A 49 15.35 -25.08 3.42
N LEU A 50 14.24 -24.44 3.72
CA LEU A 50 14.14 -22.98 3.90
C LEU A 50 14.97 -22.42 5.06
N PHE A 51 15.22 -23.22 6.10
CA PHE A 51 15.93 -22.77 7.30
C PHE A 51 17.45 -22.88 7.19
N LYS A 52 17.99 -23.47 6.14
CA LYS A 52 19.44 -23.71 6.01
C LYS A 52 20.22 -22.58 5.34
N SER A 53 19.56 -21.70 4.61
CA SER A 53 20.23 -20.73 3.76
C SER A 53 20.56 -19.41 4.43
N VAL A 54 19.75 -18.92 5.36
CA VAL A 54 19.89 -17.59 5.96
C VAL A 54 20.58 -17.66 7.33
N SER A 55 21.67 -16.92 7.48
CA SER A 55 22.45 -16.88 8.74
C SER A 55 22.02 -15.74 9.68
N GLN A 56 21.12 -14.87 9.24
CA GLN A 56 20.65 -13.70 9.99
C GLN A 56 19.23 -13.30 9.57
N SER A 57 18.48 -12.65 10.45
CA SER A 57 17.11 -12.17 10.19
C SER A 57 17.03 -10.69 9.81
N PHE A 58 18.16 -9.98 9.79
CA PHE A 58 18.22 -8.54 9.57
C PHE A 58 17.67 -8.13 8.21
N ASN A 59 18.14 -8.76 7.13
CA ASN A 59 17.71 -8.44 5.76
C ASN A 59 16.20 -8.64 5.57
N GLY A 60 15.64 -9.75 6.06
CA GLY A 60 14.20 -10.02 6.00
C GLY A 60 13.39 -8.98 6.77
N ARG A 61 13.90 -8.52 7.92
CA ARG A 61 13.26 -7.45 8.70
C ARG A 61 13.25 -6.13 7.93
N GLN A 62 14.33 -5.77 7.22
CA GLN A 62 14.40 -4.57 6.40
C GLN A 62 13.34 -4.59 5.29
N ILE A 63 13.22 -5.71 4.57
CA ILE A 63 12.20 -5.90 3.53
C ILE A 63 10.79 -5.76 4.10
N ASN A 64 10.51 -6.43 5.23
CA ASN A 64 9.19 -6.36 5.88
C ASN A 64 8.86 -4.94 6.38
N ASN A 65 9.86 -4.21 6.88
CA ASN A 65 9.69 -2.82 7.30
C ASN A 65 9.32 -1.90 6.12
N LEU A 66 10.06 -2.00 5.01
CA LEU A 66 9.75 -1.23 3.80
C LEU A 66 8.37 -1.57 3.25
N LYS A 67 8.04 -2.87 3.17
CA LYS A 67 6.71 -3.36 2.76
C LYS A 67 5.60 -2.72 3.61
N ALA A 68 5.77 -2.74 4.94
CA ALA A 68 4.78 -2.19 5.86
C ALA A 68 4.61 -0.68 5.68
N LYS A 69 5.70 0.07 5.57
CA LYS A 69 5.64 1.53 5.35
C LYS A 69 4.97 1.89 4.04
N MET A 70 5.34 1.21 2.95
CA MET A 70 4.72 1.46 1.65
C MET A 70 3.23 1.10 1.65
N GLY A 71 2.87 -0.05 2.21
CA GLY A 71 1.47 -0.48 2.28
C GLY A 71 0.60 0.47 3.09
N MET A 72 1.09 0.95 4.24
CA MET A 72 0.38 1.94 5.04
C MET A 72 0.28 3.31 4.36
N ALA A 73 1.29 3.70 3.59
CA ALA A 73 1.25 4.96 2.85
C ALA A 73 0.33 4.90 1.62
N LEU A 74 0.22 3.74 0.95
CA LEU A 74 -0.67 3.53 -0.19
C LEU A 74 -2.13 3.36 0.23
N LEU A 75 -2.38 2.65 1.32
CA LEU A 75 -3.73 2.37 1.83
C LEU A 75 -3.76 2.56 3.36
N PRO A 76 -3.85 3.81 3.84
CA PRO A 76 -3.89 4.12 5.26
C PRO A 76 -5.18 3.58 5.91
N PRO A 77 -5.12 3.06 7.16
CA PRO A 77 -6.29 2.44 7.80
C PRO A 77 -7.34 3.45 8.28
N ALA A 78 -6.95 4.67 8.57
CA ALA A 78 -7.83 5.65 9.22
C ALA A 78 -8.33 6.75 8.28
N THR A 79 -7.76 6.89 7.10
CA THR A 79 -8.09 7.96 6.15
C THR A 79 -8.20 7.39 4.74
N SER A 80 -9.12 7.92 3.95
CA SER A 80 -9.22 7.51 2.54
C SER A 80 -7.98 7.95 1.76
N SER A 81 -7.39 7.02 1.00
CA SER A 81 -6.25 7.28 0.12
C SER A 81 -6.64 7.85 -1.24
N PHE A 82 -7.93 8.01 -1.49
CA PHE A 82 -8.47 8.51 -2.74
C PHE A 82 -9.70 9.38 -2.49
N ARG A 83 -10.07 10.14 -3.48
CA ARG A 83 -11.32 10.92 -3.51
C ARG A 83 -11.93 10.84 -4.89
N LEU A 84 -13.24 10.73 -4.94
CA LEU A 84 -13.97 10.90 -6.18
C LEU A 84 -14.18 12.39 -6.43
N LYS A 85 -13.64 12.89 -7.53
CA LYS A 85 -13.84 14.27 -7.98
C LYS A 85 -14.72 14.29 -9.21
N PRO A 86 -15.72 15.18 -9.27
CA PRO A 86 -16.43 15.42 -10.51
C PRO A 86 -15.50 16.15 -11.48
N ASP A 87 -15.51 15.76 -12.74
CA ASP A 87 -14.86 16.56 -13.78
C ASP A 87 -15.55 17.93 -13.89
N ALA A 88 -14.79 18.99 -13.61
CA ALA A 88 -15.31 20.34 -13.57
C ALA A 88 -15.94 20.77 -14.91
N LEU A 89 -15.37 20.33 -16.04
CA LEU A 89 -15.92 20.65 -17.38
C LEU A 89 -17.22 19.91 -17.65
N ALA A 90 -17.25 18.61 -17.32
CA ALA A 90 -18.45 17.80 -17.47
C ALA A 90 -19.60 18.27 -16.56
N MET A 91 -19.28 18.70 -15.33
CA MET A 91 -20.28 19.26 -14.41
C MET A 91 -20.94 20.54 -14.92
N VAL A 92 -20.14 21.45 -15.49
CA VAL A 92 -20.68 22.68 -16.08
C VAL A 92 -21.56 22.35 -17.27
N GLN A 93 -21.20 21.39 -18.10
CA GLN A 93 -21.99 20.97 -19.27
C GLN A 93 -23.28 20.24 -18.90
N LEU A 94 -23.22 19.32 -17.93
CA LEU A 94 -24.38 18.51 -17.51
C LEU A 94 -25.41 19.30 -16.71
N PHE A 95 -24.96 20.20 -15.83
CA PHE A 95 -25.86 20.88 -14.90
C PHE A 95 -26.06 22.36 -15.20
N GLN A 96 -25.47 22.90 -16.27
CA GLN A 96 -25.68 24.27 -16.76
C GLN A 96 -25.63 25.34 -15.64
N GLY A 97 -24.80 25.12 -14.61
CA GLY A 97 -24.63 26.07 -13.50
C GLY A 97 -25.66 25.91 -12.36
N ASN A 98 -26.46 24.84 -12.34
CA ASN A 98 -27.36 24.56 -11.22
C ASN A 98 -26.56 24.16 -9.96
N GLU A 99 -26.28 25.14 -9.10
CA GLU A 99 -25.49 24.96 -7.86
C GLU A 99 -26.05 23.86 -6.95
N THR A 100 -27.38 23.75 -6.81
CA THR A 100 -28.03 22.74 -5.95
C THR A 100 -27.82 21.30 -6.48
N ALA A 101 -27.85 21.11 -7.80
CA ALA A 101 -27.57 19.82 -8.40
C ALA A 101 -26.10 19.44 -8.23
N ILE A 102 -25.19 20.38 -8.37
CA ILE A 102 -23.73 20.19 -8.17
C ILE A 102 -23.43 19.81 -6.71
N GLU A 103 -24.07 20.48 -5.73
CA GLU A 103 -23.92 20.14 -4.31
C GLU A 103 -24.39 18.70 -4.01
N ARG A 104 -25.53 18.29 -4.55
CA ARG A 104 -26.05 16.90 -4.40
C ARG A 104 -25.09 15.87 -4.99
N VAL A 105 -24.48 16.13 -6.14
CA VAL A 105 -23.50 15.24 -6.75
C VAL A 105 -22.26 15.14 -5.86
N ARG A 106 -21.72 16.25 -5.34
CA ARG A 106 -20.58 16.24 -4.41
C ARG A 106 -20.87 15.44 -3.14
N GLN A 107 -22.07 15.58 -2.57
CA GLN A 107 -22.50 14.79 -1.41
C GLN A 107 -22.55 13.28 -1.74
N ASN A 108 -23.15 12.91 -2.87
CA ASN A 108 -23.19 11.52 -3.29
C ASN A 108 -21.81 10.93 -3.55
N LEU A 109 -20.86 11.71 -4.11
CA LEU A 109 -19.48 11.28 -4.32
C LEU A 109 -18.76 11.03 -3.00
N SER A 110 -19.02 11.83 -1.96
CA SER A 110 -18.48 11.60 -0.61
C SER A 110 -19.00 10.28 -0.02
N LEU A 111 -20.31 10.03 -0.10
CA LEU A 111 -20.90 8.77 0.36
C LEU A 111 -20.36 7.56 -0.40
N ASN A 112 -20.17 7.69 -1.70
CA ASN A 112 -19.58 6.64 -2.53
C ASN A 112 -18.12 6.40 -2.19
N THR A 113 -17.35 7.44 -1.85
CA THR A 113 -15.95 7.30 -1.38
C THR A 113 -15.90 6.46 -0.09
N ASP A 114 -16.81 6.72 0.86
CA ASP A 114 -16.90 5.95 2.10
C ASP A 114 -17.32 4.50 1.85
N ALA A 115 -18.29 4.28 0.95
CA ALA A 115 -18.75 2.94 0.56
C ALA A 115 -17.63 2.12 -0.10
N ILE A 116 -16.88 2.71 -1.04
CA ILE A 116 -15.74 2.06 -1.70
C ILE A 116 -14.63 1.76 -0.69
N SER A 117 -14.32 2.70 0.22
CA SER A 117 -13.32 2.50 1.27
C SER A 117 -13.71 1.34 2.18
N SER A 118 -14.97 1.24 2.57
CA SER A 118 -15.50 0.14 3.38
C SER A 118 -15.42 -1.20 2.64
N GLU A 119 -15.71 -1.22 1.33
CA GLU A 119 -15.64 -2.43 0.53
C GLU A 119 -14.20 -2.90 0.31
N ILE A 120 -13.24 -1.99 0.15
CA ILE A 120 -11.79 -2.31 0.10
C ILE A 120 -11.35 -3.05 1.37
N GLU A 121 -11.83 -2.61 2.53
CA GLU A 121 -11.52 -3.29 3.81
C GLU A 121 -12.26 -4.63 3.94
N ASN A 122 -13.54 -4.69 3.60
CA ASN A 122 -14.36 -5.92 3.66
C ASN A 122 -13.75 -7.04 2.81
N GLN A 123 -13.22 -6.71 1.64
CA GLN A 123 -12.57 -7.65 0.72
C GLN A 123 -11.11 -7.95 1.08
N GLN A 124 -10.58 -7.43 2.19
CA GLN A 124 -9.20 -7.65 2.64
C GLN A 124 -8.13 -7.27 1.61
N ILE A 125 -8.41 -6.28 0.75
CA ILE A 125 -7.49 -5.82 -0.31
C ILE A 125 -6.16 -5.34 0.27
N ARG A 126 -6.17 -4.79 1.49
CA ARG A 126 -4.97 -4.38 2.21
C ARG A 126 -3.98 -5.53 2.42
N SER A 127 -4.43 -6.71 2.82
CA SER A 127 -3.56 -7.88 3.01
C SER A 127 -2.88 -8.27 1.71
N SER A 128 -3.65 -8.37 0.63
CA SER A 128 -3.12 -8.69 -0.70
C SER A 128 -2.16 -7.62 -1.24
N LEU A 129 -2.37 -6.33 -0.88
CA LEU A 129 -1.44 -5.26 -1.20
C LEU A 129 -0.05 -5.49 -0.57
N PHE A 130 0.01 -5.91 0.70
CA PHE A 130 1.29 -6.24 1.35
C PHE A 130 1.99 -7.40 0.65
N ASP A 131 1.26 -8.43 0.23
CA ASP A 131 1.83 -9.56 -0.51
C ASP A 131 2.34 -9.14 -1.90
N MET A 132 1.60 -8.29 -2.60
CA MET A 132 2.03 -7.69 -3.87
C MET A 132 3.33 -6.90 -3.69
N LEU A 133 3.41 -6.03 -2.69
CA LEU A 133 4.61 -5.24 -2.38
C LEU A 133 5.81 -6.12 -2.05
N LEU A 134 5.60 -7.21 -1.31
CA LEU A 134 6.65 -8.16 -0.99
C LEU A 134 7.25 -8.78 -2.26
N GLN A 135 6.40 -9.21 -3.19
CA GLN A 135 6.85 -9.74 -4.49
C GLN A 135 7.63 -8.67 -5.28
N GLN A 136 7.17 -7.43 -5.31
CA GLN A 136 7.85 -6.36 -6.02
C GLN A 136 9.21 -5.98 -5.43
N ILE A 137 9.34 -5.97 -4.10
CA ILE A 137 10.59 -5.63 -3.42
C ILE A 137 11.65 -6.73 -3.66
N VAL A 138 11.25 -8.01 -3.64
CA VAL A 138 12.17 -9.16 -3.71
C VAL A 138 12.32 -9.70 -5.14
N VAL A 139 11.23 -9.76 -5.91
CA VAL A 139 11.17 -10.39 -7.23
C VAL A 139 11.13 -9.38 -8.36
N GLY A 140 10.57 -8.20 -8.12
CA GLY A 140 10.52 -7.10 -9.08
C GLY A 140 9.26 -7.03 -9.91
N SER A 141 8.60 -8.15 -10.20
CA SER A 141 7.44 -8.25 -11.08
C SER A 141 6.37 -9.14 -10.48
N VAL A 142 5.11 -8.74 -10.65
CA VAL A 142 3.95 -9.48 -10.15
C VAL A 142 2.73 -9.20 -11.01
N ILE A 143 1.85 -10.18 -11.20
CA ILE A 143 0.52 -9.99 -11.73
C ILE A 143 -0.49 -10.11 -10.60
N VAL A 144 -1.49 -9.26 -10.62
CA VAL A 144 -2.58 -9.23 -9.65
C VAL A 144 -3.89 -9.38 -10.40
N GLU A 145 -4.75 -10.27 -9.93
CA GLU A 145 -6.13 -10.38 -10.38
C GLU A 145 -7.04 -9.80 -9.30
N LYS A 146 -7.97 -8.95 -9.71
CA LYS A 146 -9.06 -8.52 -8.86
C LYS A 146 -10.25 -9.47 -9.06
N ASN A 147 -10.50 -10.28 -8.06
CA ASN A 147 -11.64 -11.20 -8.06
C ASN A 147 -12.92 -10.45 -7.72
N GLU A 148 -14.02 -10.82 -8.35
CA GLU A 148 -15.31 -10.25 -8.03
C GLU A 148 -15.69 -10.56 -6.57
N ARG A 149 -15.83 -9.51 -5.76
CA ARG A 149 -16.24 -9.56 -4.34
C ARG A 149 -15.38 -10.43 -3.41
N ALA A 150 -14.18 -10.82 -3.84
CA ALA A 150 -13.32 -11.75 -3.10
C ALA A 150 -11.88 -11.27 -2.87
N GLY A 151 -11.61 -9.98 -3.06
CA GLY A 151 -10.26 -9.42 -2.87
C GLY A 151 -9.36 -9.58 -4.09
N MET A 152 -8.07 -9.84 -3.87
CA MET A 152 -7.08 -9.93 -4.94
C MET A 152 -6.27 -11.23 -4.83
N THR A 153 -6.03 -11.86 -5.97
CA THR A 153 -5.09 -12.98 -6.11
C THR A 153 -3.75 -12.46 -6.64
N ILE A 154 -2.66 -12.92 -6.04
CA ILE A 154 -1.29 -12.51 -6.39
C ILE A 154 -0.61 -13.65 -7.12
N PHE A 155 -0.16 -13.38 -8.35
CA PHE A 155 0.57 -14.33 -9.19
C PHE A 155 2.07 -14.02 -9.13
N PRO A 156 2.89 -14.91 -8.51
CA PRO A 156 4.33 -14.73 -8.45
C PRO A 156 4.98 -14.95 -9.83
N LEU A 157 6.21 -14.47 -10.02
CA LEU A 157 6.91 -14.47 -11.30
C LEU A 157 6.92 -15.83 -12.03
N ARG A 158 6.98 -16.95 -11.32
CA ARG A 158 6.99 -18.30 -11.93
C ARG A 158 5.68 -18.70 -12.59
N THR A 159 4.58 -18.08 -12.22
CA THR A 159 3.25 -18.45 -12.71
C THR A 159 2.83 -17.64 -13.93
N PHE A 160 3.67 -16.72 -14.42
CA PHE A 160 3.31 -15.94 -15.59
C PHE A 160 4.50 -15.64 -16.50
N VAL A 161 4.19 -15.28 -17.74
CA VAL A 161 5.10 -14.65 -18.68
C VAL A 161 4.48 -13.35 -19.20
N VAL A 162 5.32 -12.35 -19.52
CA VAL A 162 4.88 -11.05 -20.01
C VAL A 162 5.75 -10.60 -21.18
N LYS A 163 5.14 -9.90 -22.12
CA LYS A 163 5.84 -9.13 -23.16
C LYS A 163 5.56 -7.66 -22.93
N LEU A 164 6.62 -6.89 -22.71
CA LEU A 164 6.57 -5.47 -22.45
C LEU A 164 6.89 -4.66 -23.72
N ASP A 165 6.36 -3.46 -23.79
CA ASP A 165 6.74 -2.48 -24.81
C ASP A 165 8.05 -1.74 -24.42
N SER A 166 8.48 -0.79 -25.24
CA SER A 166 9.66 0.04 -24.99
C SER A 166 9.52 0.98 -23.77
N ARG A 167 8.34 1.08 -23.17
CA ARG A 167 8.04 1.89 -21.98
C ARG A 167 7.88 1.04 -20.72
N GLY A 168 7.99 -0.30 -20.85
CA GLY A 168 7.76 -1.23 -19.76
C GLY A 168 6.28 -1.51 -19.44
N GLU A 169 5.38 -1.17 -20.36
CA GLU A 169 3.95 -1.50 -20.23
C GLU A 169 3.66 -2.83 -20.95
N PRO A 170 2.76 -3.65 -20.43
CA PRO A 170 2.47 -4.95 -21.01
C PRO A 170 1.74 -4.84 -22.36
N LEU A 171 2.21 -5.62 -23.33
CA LEU A 171 1.54 -5.85 -24.62
C LEU A 171 0.80 -7.19 -24.61
N ALA A 172 1.33 -8.16 -23.88
CA ALA A 172 0.67 -9.44 -23.62
C ALA A 172 1.19 -10.03 -22.31
N MET A 173 0.35 -10.78 -21.63
CA MET A 173 0.67 -11.55 -20.44
C MET A 173 -0.08 -12.88 -20.46
N CYS A 174 0.59 -13.94 -20.05
CA CYS A 174 -0.01 -15.25 -19.92
C CYS A 174 0.27 -15.79 -18.52
N ILE A 175 -0.78 -16.22 -17.84
CA ILE A 175 -0.75 -16.69 -16.46
C ILE A 175 -1.08 -18.17 -16.48
N VAL A 176 -0.41 -18.96 -15.64
CA VAL A 176 -0.73 -20.37 -15.42
C VAL A 176 -1.23 -20.58 -14.00
N GLU A 177 -2.38 -21.22 -13.88
CA GLU A 177 -2.98 -21.62 -12.62
C GLU A 177 -3.11 -23.13 -12.55
N LYS A 178 -2.83 -23.71 -11.39
CA LYS A 178 -3.03 -25.11 -11.12
C LYS A 178 -4.41 -25.36 -10.54
N LEU A 179 -5.21 -26.16 -11.24
CA LEU A 179 -6.57 -26.52 -10.86
C LEU A 179 -6.60 -27.99 -10.42
N GLN A 180 -7.20 -28.26 -9.27
CA GLN A 180 -7.48 -29.64 -8.82
C GLN A 180 -8.75 -30.23 -9.48
N LYS A 181 -9.63 -29.38 -9.98
CA LYS A 181 -10.86 -29.78 -10.68
C LYS A 181 -11.03 -28.95 -11.93
N LEU A 182 -11.43 -29.59 -13.01
CA LEU A 182 -11.77 -28.89 -14.24
C LEU A 182 -13.04 -28.06 -14.09
N PRO A 183 -13.15 -26.93 -14.78
CA PRO A 183 -14.40 -26.18 -14.92
C PRO A 183 -15.49 -27.06 -15.55
N GLU A 184 -16.75 -26.75 -15.21
CA GLU A 184 -17.91 -27.48 -15.74
C GLU A 184 -17.92 -27.45 -17.27
N GLY A 185 -18.17 -28.61 -17.89
CA GLY A 185 -18.26 -28.75 -19.34
C GLY A 185 -16.95 -29.11 -20.06
N ILE A 186 -15.84 -29.28 -19.33
CA ILE A 186 -14.57 -29.72 -19.92
C ILE A 186 -14.31 -31.17 -19.56
N THR A 187 -14.08 -31.99 -20.59
CA THR A 187 -13.69 -33.40 -20.43
C THR A 187 -12.16 -33.48 -20.60
N PRO A 188 -11.41 -33.96 -19.60
CA PRO A 188 -9.96 -34.08 -19.72
C PRO A 188 -9.59 -35.11 -20.75
N LYS A 189 -8.48 -34.89 -21.47
CA LYS A 189 -7.88 -35.93 -22.37
C LYS A 189 -7.27 -37.04 -21.54
N ASP A 190 -6.63 -36.67 -20.43
CA ASP A 190 -6.04 -37.60 -19.47
C ASP A 190 -6.44 -37.17 -18.04
N GLU A 191 -6.75 -38.11 -17.16
CA GLU A 191 -6.96 -37.83 -15.75
C GLU A 191 -5.62 -37.51 -15.10
N LYS A 192 -5.51 -36.25 -14.60
CA LYS A 192 -4.35 -35.75 -13.88
C LYS A 192 -4.77 -35.29 -12.46
N GLU A 193 -3.84 -35.34 -11.52
CA GLU A 193 -4.06 -34.81 -10.18
C GLU A 193 -4.22 -33.26 -10.17
N GLU A 194 -3.50 -32.61 -11.10
CA GLU A 194 -3.54 -31.15 -11.30
C GLU A 194 -3.60 -30.84 -12.80
N TYR A 195 -4.44 -29.85 -13.15
CA TYR A 195 -4.56 -29.31 -14.50
C TYR A 195 -4.01 -27.89 -14.54
N GLU A 196 -3.32 -27.54 -15.62
CA GLU A 196 -2.78 -26.20 -15.83
C GLU A 196 -3.73 -25.40 -16.74
N LEU A 197 -4.35 -24.37 -16.15
CA LEU A 197 -5.15 -23.39 -16.88
C LEU A 197 -4.26 -22.22 -17.30
N TYR A 198 -4.11 -22.04 -18.60
CA TYR A 198 -3.38 -20.91 -19.17
C TYR A 198 -4.34 -19.80 -19.56
N THR A 199 -4.14 -18.61 -19.00
CA THR A 199 -4.94 -17.40 -19.29
C THR A 199 -4.05 -16.41 -20.04
N LEU A 200 -4.28 -16.24 -21.33
CA LEU A 200 -3.58 -15.25 -22.18
C LEU A 200 -4.42 -13.98 -22.29
N LEU A 201 -3.81 -12.85 -21.96
CA LEU A 201 -4.35 -11.52 -22.18
C LEU A 201 -3.38 -10.78 -23.10
N ALA A 202 -3.85 -10.30 -24.23
CA ALA A 202 -3.00 -9.58 -25.17
C ALA A 202 -3.75 -8.50 -25.93
N LEU A 203 -3.01 -7.47 -26.32
CA LEU A 203 -3.51 -6.37 -27.13
C LEU A 203 -3.57 -6.83 -28.60
N ASP A 204 -4.76 -6.88 -29.14
CA ASP A 204 -4.99 -7.21 -30.56
C ASP A 204 -4.56 -6.07 -31.46
N LYS A 205 -3.90 -6.44 -32.57
CA LYS A 205 -3.35 -5.47 -33.54
C LYS A 205 -4.43 -4.74 -34.33
N ASP A 206 -5.49 -5.47 -34.67
CA ASP A 206 -6.47 -5.01 -35.65
C ASP A 206 -7.56 -4.17 -34.98
N THR A 207 -7.98 -4.57 -33.79
CA THR A 207 -9.08 -3.92 -33.07
C THR A 207 -8.58 -2.93 -32.00
N ASN A 208 -7.29 -2.96 -31.63
CA ASN A 208 -6.69 -2.21 -30.52
C ASN A 208 -7.43 -2.42 -29.20
N LYS A 209 -7.99 -3.62 -29.00
CA LYS A 209 -8.68 -4.04 -27.79
C LYS A 209 -7.90 -5.16 -27.12
N TRP A 210 -8.10 -5.30 -25.82
CA TRP A 210 -7.54 -6.42 -25.08
C TRP A 210 -8.45 -7.65 -25.21
N ILE A 211 -7.84 -8.78 -25.51
CA ILE A 211 -8.53 -10.07 -25.67
C ILE A 211 -7.99 -11.04 -24.63
N MET A 212 -8.88 -11.74 -23.93
CA MET A 212 -8.57 -12.80 -22.99
C MET A 212 -8.99 -14.14 -23.57
N LYS A 213 -8.04 -15.06 -23.64
CA LYS A 213 -8.27 -16.47 -24.04
C LYS A 213 -7.73 -17.40 -22.97
N GLN A 214 -8.40 -18.53 -22.82
CA GLN A 214 -7.97 -19.57 -21.87
C GLN A 214 -7.86 -20.90 -22.57
N ASP A 215 -6.87 -21.71 -22.17
CA ASP A 215 -6.73 -23.10 -22.62
C ASP A 215 -6.29 -24.02 -21.47
N ILE A 216 -6.60 -25.30 -21.61
CA ILE A 216 -6.07 -26.40 -20.81
C ILE A 216 -5.55 -27.46 -21.79
N ASP A 217 -4.28 -27.83 -21.66
CA ASP A 217 -3.62 -28.80 -22.54
C ASP A 217 -3.74 -28.48 -24.06
N GLY A 218 -3.87 -27.20 -24.41
CA GLY A 218 -4.04 -26.71 -25.78
C GLY A 218 -5.49 -26.68 -26.29
N ASP A 219 -6.45 -27.11 -25.50
CA ASP A 219 -7.86 -27.02 -25.81
C ASP A 219 -8.45 -25.73 -25.22
N ALA A 220 -9.15 -24.96 -26.06
CA ALA A 220 -9.75 -23.70 -25.62
C ALA A 220 -10.83 -23.91 -24.54
N VAL A 221 -10.74 -23.13 -23.47
CA VAL A 221 -11.65 -23.17 -22.32
C VAL A 221 -12.46 -21.89 -22.27
N GLY A 222 -13.78 -22.02 -22.12
CA GLY A 222 -14.67 -20.87 -21.99
C GLY A 222 -14.83 -20.07 -23.28
N VAL A 223 -15.30 -18.84 -23.14
CA VAL A 223 -15.55 -17.91 -24.24
C VAL A 223 -14.48 -16.82 -24.21
N GLU A 224 -13.97 -16.48 -25.39
CA GLU A 224 -13.08 -15.34 -25.56
C GLU A 224 -13.76 -14.07 -25.07
N LYS A 225 -13.08 -13.32 -24.15
CA LYS A 225 -13.59 -12.05 -23.61
C LYS A 225 -12.78 -10.89 -24.19
N THR A 226 -13.49 -9.85 -24.61
CA THR A 226 -12.88 -8.62 -25.16
C THR A 226 -13.08 -7.47 -24.20
N TYR A 227 -12.01 -6.73 -23.92
CA TYR A 227 -12.01 -5.56 -23.04
C TYR A 227 -11.62 -4.31 -23.83
N LYS A 228 -12.20 -3.18 -23.47
CA LYS A 228 -12.02 -1.90 -24.13
C LYS A 228 -10.55 -1.45 -24.10
N ASP A 229 -9.92 -1.54 -22.95
CA ASP A 229 -8.57 -1.06 -22.69
C ASP A 229 -7.89 -1.90 -21.57
N TYR A 230 -6.65 -1.57 -21.25
CA TYR A 230 -5.88 -2.24 -20.21
C TYR A 230 -6.46 -2.06 -18.81
N ASP A 231 -7.10 -0.92 -18.53
CA ASP A 231 -7.68 -0.62 -17.22
C ASP A 231 -8.96 -1.42 -16.98
N ALA A 232 -9.66 -1.84 -18.04
CA ALA A 232 -10.84 -2.69 -17.96
C ALA A 232 -10.53 -4.16 -17.60
N LEU A 233 -9.27 -4.61 -17.77
CA LEU A 233 -8.88 -5.99 -17.44
C LEU A 233 -9.03 -6.30 -15.95
N PRO A 234 -9.43 -7.53 -15.58
CA PRO A 234 -9.38 -7.98 -14.18
C PRO A 234 -7.95 -8.24 -13.70
N PHE A 235 -7.01 -8.45 -14.62
CA PHE A 235 -5.59 -8.68 -14.34
C PHE A 235 -4.78 -7.44 -14.58
N ARG A 236 -3.79 -7.19 -13.70
CA ARG A 236 -2.86 -6.08 -13.83
C ARG A 236 -1.44 -6.49 -13.52
N TYR A 237 -0.52 -6.13 -14.39
CA TYR A 237 0.91 -6.32 -14.17
C TYR A 237 1.49 -5.11 -13.43
N PHE A 238 2.24 -5.39 -12.38
CA PHE A 238 2.97 -4.39 -11.61
C PHE A 238 4.45 -4.74 -11.56
N GLY A 239 5.29 -3.77 -11.90
CA GLY A 239 6.73 -3.89 -11.80
C GLY A 239 7.34 -2.79 -10.97
N TRP A 240 8.47 -3.08 -10.32
CA TRP A 240 9.14 -2.10 -9.47
C TRP A 240 9.94 -1.10 -10.31
N ASN A 241 11.08 -1.49 -10.86
CA ASN A 241 11.94 -0.61 -11.63
C ASN A 241 12.11 -1.13 -13.06
N TRP A 242 11.82 -0.26 -14.04
CA TRP A 242 11.98 -0.60 -15.45
C TRP A 242 13.30 -0.07 -16.01
N VAL A 243 14.06 -0.94 -16.64
CA VAL A 243 15.26 -0.59 -17.40
C VAL A 243 15.00 -0.92 -18.86
N GLN A 244 15.26 0.02 -19.76
CA GLN A 244 15.02 -0.16 -21.19
C GLN A 244 15.85 -1.34 -21.74
N GLY A 245 15.18 -2.27 -22.40
CA GLY A 245 15.79 -3.48 -22.94
C GLY A 245 15.66 -4.71 -22.03
N ASP A 246 15.23 -4.55 -20.78
CA ASP A 246 14.92 -5.68 -19.92
C ASP A 246 13.57 -6.31 -20.27
N ALA A 247 13.45 -7.64 -20.14
CA ALA A 247 12.20 -8.36 -20.39
C ALA A 247 11.21 -8.23 -19.21
N TYR A 248 11.71 -8.00 -18.01
CA TYR A 248 10.94 -7.84 -16.77
C TYR A 248 11.48 -6.67 -15.93
N HIS A 249 10.69 -6.18 -15.00
CA HIS A 249 11.13 -5.17 -14.05
C HIS A 249 12.08 -5.76 -13.00
N ARG A 250 13.03 -4.94 -12.55
CA ARG A 250 14.01 -5.28 -11.52
C ARG A 250 13.44 -5.02 -10.13
N PRO A 251 13.76 -5.88 -9.13
CA PRO A 251 13.34 -5.67 -7.75
C PRO A 251 14.13 -4.55 -7.06
N PHE A 252 13.55 -3.97 -6.02
CA PHE A 252 14.27 -2.99 -5.19
C PHE A 252 15.50 -3.58 -4.51
N ALA A 253 15.39 -4.78 -3.97
CA ALA A 253 16.45 -5.44 -3.23
C ALA A 253 17.67 -5.80 -4.10
N GLU A 254 17.56 -5.77 -5.44
CA GLU A 254 18.67 -6.06 -6.35
C GLU A 254 19.81 -5.03 -6.18
N ASP A 255 19.48 -3.75 -6.02
CA ASP A 255 20.47 -2.68 -5.86
C ASP A 255 21.28 -2.85 -4.56
N TYR A 256 20.70 -3.46 -3.55
CA TYR A 256 21.31 -3.69 -2.22
C TYR A 256 21.74 -5.14 -1.99
N TYR A 257 21.60 -6.00 -2.98
CA TYR A 257 21.96 -7.42 -2.88
C TYR A 257 23.42 -7.65 -2.43
N PRO A 258 24.42 -6.91 -2.95
CA PRO A 258 25.81 -7.09 -2.50
C PRO A 258 25.99 -6.85 -1.00
N ASP A 259 25.32 -5.83 -0.45
CA ASP A 259 25.39 -5.49 0.97
C ASP A 259 24.63 -6.51 1.82
N MET A 260 23.45 -6.94 1.38
CA MET A 260 22.67 -8.01 2.02
C MET A 260 23.46 -9.32 2.09
N GLN A 261 24.17 -9.67 1.01
CA GLN A 261 25.04 -10.85 0.96
C GLN A 261 26.23 -10.73 1.90
N GLN A 262 26.83 -9.52 2.00
CA GLN A 262 27.94 -9.28 2.94
C GLN A 262 27.49 -9.43 4.38
N VAL A 263 26.34 -8.88 4.76
CA VAL A 263 25.76 -9.03 6.11
C VAL A 263 25.55 -10.49 6.45
N ASP A 264 24.99 -11.30 5.52
CA ASP A 264 24.77 -12.71 5.76
C ASP A 264 26.08 -13.49 5.94
N LYS A 265 27.08 -13.24 5.08
CA LYS A 265 28.40 -13.86 5.19
C LYS A 265 29.12 -13.48 6.49
N LEU A 266 29.08 -12.18 6.88
CA LEU A 266 29.73 -11.71 8.10
C LEU A 266 29.02 -12.29 9.34
N ALA A 267 27.70 -12.33 9.37
CA ALA A 267 26.96 -12.95 10.46
C ALA A 267 27.29 -14.44 10.62
N LYS A 268 27.42 -15.18 9.52
CA LYS A 268 27.84 -16.58 9.51
C LYS A 268 29.26 -16.72 10.07
N LEU A 269 30.22 -15.96 9.53
CA LEU A 269 31.61 -15.98 9.96
C LEU A 269 31.79 -15.61 11.43
N ASN A 270 31.08 -14.57 11.90
CA ASN A 270 31.09 -14.16 13.32
C ASN A 270 30.55 -15.25 14.23
N THR A 271 29.46 -15.93 13.83
CA THR A 271 28.89 -17.06 14.58
C THR A 271 29.82 -18.24 14.63
N GLU A 272 30.38 -18.65 13.49
CA GLU A 272 31.36 -19.75 13.42
C GLU A 272 32.63 -19.41 14.23
N GLY A 273 33.11 -18.17 14.10
CA GLY A 273 34.26 -17.69 14.86
C GLY A 273 34.03 -17.68 16.38
N ALA A 274 32.84 -17.27 16.81
CA ALA A 274 32.46 -17.31 18.24
C ALA A 274 32.42 -18.76 18.76
N VAL A 275 31.91 -19.71 17.98
CA VAL A 275 31.92 -21.15 18.33
C VAL A 275 33.35 -21.68 18.43
N ILE A 276 34.24 -21.30 17.52
CA ILE A 276 35.65 -21.73 17.56
C ILE A 276 36.36 -21.07 18.77
N ALA A 277 36.11 -19.79 19.03
CA ALA A 277 36.70 -19.08 20.16
C ALA A 277 36.24 -19.65 21.53
N ALA A 278 35.00 -20.16 21.58
CA ALA A 278 34.45 -20.81 22.79
C ALA A 278 35.06 -22.20 23.04
N LYS A 279 35.71 -22.82 22.06
CA LYS A 279 36.36 -24.13 22.22
C LYS A 279 37.72 -23.94 22.92
N SER A 280 37.81 -24.35 24.17
CA SER A 280 39.09 -24.46 24.89
C SER A 280 39.79 -25.71 24.43
N VAL A 281 40.87 -25.56 23.66
CA VAL A 281 41.77 -26.68 23.29
C VAL A 281 43.00 -26.61 24.18
N LEU A 282 43.24 -27.65 24.97
CA LEU A 282 44.40 -27.79 25.80
C LEU A 282 45.47 -28.58 25.03
N LEU A 283 46.63 -27.98 24.84
CA LEU A 283 47.78 -28.66 24.29
C LEU A 283 48.61 -29.22 25.45
N VAL A 284 48.86 -30.51 25.41
CA VAL A 284 49.71 -31.21 26.40
C VAL A 284 51.00 -31.63 25.77
N ASN A 285 52.15 -31.23 26.36
CA ASN A 285 53.48 -31.60 25.88
C ASN A 285 53.75 -33.05 26.24
N GLN A 286 53.75 -33.94 25.25
CA GLN A 286 53.98 -35.37 25.42
C GLN A 286 55.49 -35.73 25.52
N ARG A 287 56.39 -34.83 25.14
CA ARG A 287 57.84 -35.09 25.16
C ARG A 287 58.51 -34.48 26.41
N GLY A 288 58.51 -35.24 27.48
CA GLY A 288 59.20 -34.84 28.71
C GLY A 288 58.34 -34.18 29.80
N GLY A 289 57.05 -34.04 29.61
CA GLY A 289 56.13 -33.50 30.58
C GLY A 289 55.68 -34.56 31.61
N ARG A 290 55.47 -34.13 32.85
CA ARG A 290 54.95 -34.99 33.94
C ARG A 290 53.41 -35.07 33.88
N THR A 291 52.76 -34.13 33.23
CA THR A 291 51.31 -34.06 33.14
C THR A 291 50.78 -35.01 32.10
N ARG A 292 49.95 -35.98 32.52
CA ARG A 292 49.35 -36.98 31.61
C ARG A 292 48.00 -36.49 31.08
N LYS A 293 47.74 -36.66 29.78
CA LYS A 293 46.45 -36.34 29.15
C LYS A 293 45.28 -36.93 29.90
N LYS A 294 45.41 -38.20 30.37
CA LYS A 294 44.33 -38.91 31.08
C LYS A 294 43.99 -38.24 32.42
N ASP A 295 44.99 -37.78 33.17
CA ASP A 295 44.77 -37.16 34.46
C ASP A 295 44.01 -35.84 34.33
N LEU A 296 44.25 -35.10 33.23
CA LEU A 296 43.51 -33.87 32.87
C LEU A 296 42.07 -34.13 32.43
N THR A 297 41.84 -35.23 31.64
CA THR A 297 40.50 -35.55 31.11
C THR A 297 39.59 -36.13 32.18
N ASP A 298 40.13 -36.88 33.11
CA ASP A 298 39.39 -37.59 34.17
C ASP A 298 39.26 -36.73 35.46
N ALA A 299 39.93 -35.56 35.52
CA ALA A 299 39.88 -34.65 36.67
C ALA A 299 38.51 -34.02 36.85
N ALA A 300 37.95 -34.17 38.07
CA ALA A 300 36.75 -33.45 38.44
C ALA A 300 37.05 -31.96 38.70
N ASN A 301 36.04 -31.12 38.65
CA ASN A 301 36.19 -29.70 38.93
C ASN A 301 36.76 -29.46 40.33
N GLY A 302 37.94 -28.81 40.43
CA GLY A 302 38.66 -28.62 41.71
C GLY A 302 39.58 -29.75 42.11
N ALA A 303 39.84 -30.76 41.28
CA ALA A 303 40.79 -31.83 41.54
C ALA A 303 42.22 -31.30 41.51
N VAL A 304 43.08 -31.85 42.38
CA VAL A 304 44.51 -31.61 42.40
C VAL A 304 45.18 -32.74 41.62
N ILE A 305 45.92 -32.38 40.55
CA ILE A 305 46.67 -33.32 39.72
C ILE A 305 48.14 -32.99 39.74
N ASP A 306 49.01 -34.01 39.66
CA ASP A 306 50.46 -33.85 39.54
C ASP A 306 50.82 -33.42 38.13
N GLY A 307 51.53 -32.30 38.02
CA GLY A 307 51.95 -31.78 36.71
C GLY A 307 52.71 -30.45 36.78
N HIS A 308 53.30 -30.04 35.67
CA HIS A 308 53.85 -28.70 35.52
C HIS A 308 52.89 -27.85 34.75
N ALA A 309 52.69 -26.57 35.16
CA ALA A 309 51.83 -25.62 34.47
C ALA A 309 52.29 -25.37 33.01
N ASP A 310 53.60 -25.44 32.73
CA ASP A 310 54.16 -25.28 31.41
C ASP A 310 53.91 -26.48 30.46
N ASP A 311 53.52 -27.63 31.00
CA ASP A 311 53.19 -28.81 30.18
C ASP A 311 51.77 -28.70 29.53
N VAL A 312 50.94 -27.79 29.98
CA VAL A 312 49.60 -27.58 29.51
C VAL A 312 49.42 -26.15 29.03
N THR A 313 49.29 -25.97 27.75
CA THR A 313 49.02 -24.65 27.16
C THR A 313 47.60 -24.60 26.61
N ALA A 314 46.83 -23.64 27.08
CA ALA A 314 45.53 -23.39 26.49
C ALA A 314 45.72 -22.72 25.11
N PHE A 315 45.35 -23.42 24.07
CA PHE A 315 45.34 -22.84 22.73
C PHE A 315 44.08 -21.97 22.61
N GLN A 316 44.27 -20.65 22.72
CA GLN A 316 43.24 -19.66 22.46
C GLN A 316 43.55 -18.98 21.12
N LEU A 317 42.58 -18.93 20.22
CA LEU A 317 42.69 -18.16 19.01
C LEU A 317 42.70 -16.67 19.38
N GLN A 318 43.89 -16.02 19.35
CA GLN A 318 44.02 -14.58 19.61
C GLN A 318 43.57 -13.77 18.38
N LYS A 319 42.29 -13.92 17.97
CA LYS A 319 41.68 -13.20 16.84
C LYS A 319 40.67 -12.15 17.25
N ASN A 320 40.74 -11.66 18.49
CA ASN A 320 39.79 -10.66 19.01
C ASN A 320 39.75 -9.41 18.13
N PHE A 321 40.86 -8.94 17.62
CA PHE A 321 40.94 -7.78 16.75
C PHE A 321 40.25 -8.03 15.39
N ASP A 322 40.42 -9.21 14.80
CA ASP A 322 39.80 -9.57 13.52
C ASP A 322 38.26 -9.63 13.65
N PHE A 323 37.77 -10.13 14.79
CA PHE A 323 36.33 -10.16 15.08
C PHE A 323 35.76 -8.76 15.33
N GLU A 324 36.51 -7.88 15.99
CA GLU A 324 36.11 -6.49 16.22
C GLU A 324 35.98 -5.73 14.89
N VAL A 325 36.94 -5.88 13.97
CA VAL A 325 36.90 -5.32 12.62
C VAL A 325 35.69 -5.87 11.84
N SER A 326 35.45 -7.19 11.91
CA SER A 326 34.31 -7.84 11.24
C SER A 326 32.98 -7.31 11.76
N ASN A 327 32.81 -7.23 13.08
CA ASN A 327 31.59 -6.69 13.71
C ASN A 327 31.39 -5.20 13.40
N SER A 328 32.48 -4.42 13.39
CA SER A 328 32.41 -3.00 13.02
C SER A 328 31.96 -2.83 11.57
N ARG A 329 32.49 -3.61 10.65
CA ARG A 329 32.11 -3.62 9.23
C ARG A 329 30.64 -4.02 9.05
N GLU A 330 30.21 -5.09 9.71
CA GLU A 330 28.80 -5.52 9.70
C GLU A 330 27.89 -4.42 10.21
N GLY A 331 28.26 -3.73 11.30
CA GLY A 331 27.51 -2.61 11.87
C GLY A 331 27.40 -1.41 10.93
N ILE A 332 28.41 -1.13 10.11
CA ILE A 332 28.37 -0.05 9.10
C ILE A 332 27.37 -0.41 8.00
N ILE A 333 27.50 -1.60 7.42
CA ILE A 333 26.61 -2.03 6.32
C ILE A 333 25.15 -2.11 6.79
N LYS A 334 24.92 -2.62 8.02
CA LYS A 334 23.56 -2.64 8.60
C LYS A 334 22.94 -1.25 8.70
N ARG A 335 23.73 -0.23 9.12
CA ARG A 335 23.23 1.16 9.20
C ARG A 335 22.92 1.73 7.82
N GLU A 336 23.73 1.45 6.80
CA GLU A 336 23.46 1.86 5.43
C GLU A 336 22.20 1.21 4.88
N LEU A 337 22.02 -0.10 5.09
CA LEU A 337 20.80 -0.80 4.72
C LEU A 337 19.57 -0.26 5.47
N GLN A 338 19.69 0.01 6.77
CA GLN A 338 18.58 0.62 7.54
C GLN A 338 18.14 1.96 6.95
N ALA A 339 19.10 2.82 6.59
CA ALA A 339 18.79 4.10 5.98
C ALA A 339 18.09 3.95 4.63
N ASN A 340 18.56 3.04 3.76
CA ASN A 340 18.02 2.80 2.43
C ASN A 340 16.64 2.13 2.46
N PHE A 341 16.39 1.24 3.42
CA PHE A 341 15.09 0.60 3.65
C PHE A 341 14.18 1.40 4.57
N LEU A 342 14.54 2.65 4.87
CA LEU A 342 13.80 3.58 5.71
C LEU A 342 13.54 3.05 7.14
N ASP A 343 14.40 2.17 7.66
CA ASP A 343 14.28 1.65 9.03
C ASP A 343 14.83 2.66 10.04
N THR A 344 14.00 3.63 10.39
CA THR A 344 14.34 4.67 11.38
C THR A 344 14.18 4.23 12.83
N GLY A 345 13.93 2.93 13.07
CA GLY A 345 13.78 2.35 14.41
C GLY A 345 12.49 2.72 15.14
N SER A 346 11.61 3.50 14.54
CA SER A 346 10.44 4.06 15.22
C SER A 346 9.13 3.27 15.01
N VAL A 347 9.10 2.21 14.18
CA VAL A 347 7.83 1.60 13.80
C VAL A 347 7.86 0.07 13.92
N GLN A 348 7.68 -0.41 15.13
CA GLN A 348 7.09 -1.73 15.40
C GLN A 348 5.91 -1.55 16.39
N ARG A 349 4.91 -0.74 16.00
CA ARG A 349 3.62 -0.72 16.68
C ARG A 349 2.61 -1.43 15.80
N ASP A 350 1.70 -2.15 16.44
CA ASP A 350 0.57 -2.79 15.76
C ASP A 350 -0.13 -1.80 14.83
N ALA A 351 -0.40 -2.22 13.61
CA ALA A 351 -0.98 -1.38 12.53
C ALA A 351 -2.29 -0.67 12.94
N GLU A 352 -3.00 -1.22 13.92
CA GLU A 352 -4.25 -0.65 14.45
C GLU A 352 -4.07 0.62 15.29
N ARG A 353 -2.83 0.97 15.71
CA ARG A 353 -2.55 2.12 16.59
C ARG A 353 -1.71 3.21 15.95
N VAL A 354 -1.49 3.14 14.65
CA VAL A 354 -0.71 4.17 13.94
C VAL A 354 -1.60 5.40 13.73
N THR A 355 -1.11 6.56 14.16
CA THR A 355 -1.85 7.82 13.99
C THR A 355 -1.78 8.32 12.54
N ALA A 356 -2.76 9.11 12.11
CA ALA A 356 -2.77 9.75 10.80
C ALA A 356 -1.50 10.58 10.55
N GLU A 357 -0.95 11.21 11.60
CA GLU A 357 0.29 11.97 11.52
C GLU A 357 1.52 11.08 11.28
N GLU A 358 1.60 9.92 11.91
CA GLU A 358 2.68 8.95 11.66
C GLU A 358 2.65 8.44 10.23
N ILE A 359 1.47 8.15 9.69
CA ILE A 359 1.29 7.76 8.27
C ILE A 359 1.74 8.87 7.33
N ARG A 360 1.40 10.11 7.66
CA ARG A 360 1.82 11.29 6.90
C ARG A 360 3.34 11.43 6.88
N VAL A 361 4.00 11.28 8.04
CA VAL A 361 5.47 11.32 8.14
C VAL A 361 6.11 10.18 7.33
N MET A 362 5.53 8.97 7.35
CA MET A 362 6.03 7.84 6.55
C MET A 362 5.91 8.14 5.04
N ALA A 363 4.78 8.67 4.60
CA ALA A 363 4.59 9.04 3.20
C ALA A 363 5.57 10.14 2.76
N GLN A 364 5.83 11.14 3.61
CA GLN A 364 6.85 12.16 3.38
C GLN A 364 8.25 11.56 3.25
N GLN A 365 8.62 10.62 4.12
CA GLN A 365 9.91 9.93 4.05
C GLN A 365 10.07 9.14 2.75
N LEU A 366 9.00 8.46 2.30
CA LEU A 366 8.99 7.76 1.01
C LEU A 366 9.18 8.72 -0.16
N GLU A 367 8.49 9.85 -0.16
CA GLU A 367 8.57 10.87 -1.21
C GLU A 367 9.89 11.65 -1.20
N ALA A 368 10.48 11.86 -0.05
CA ALA A 368 11.80 12.49 0.08
C ALA A 368 12.96 11.54 -0.21
N SER A 369 12.70 10.24 -0.32
CA SER A 369 13.71 9.21 -0.56
C SER A 369 13.90 8.91 -2.05
N THR A 370 14.87 8.04 -2.35
CA THR A 370 15.07 7.47 -3.69
C THR A 370 13.86 6.68 -4.21
N LEU A 371 12.92 6.35 -3.33
CA LEU A 371 11.69 5.61 -3.64
C LEU A 371 10.56 6.49 -4.17
N ALA A 372 10.70 7.81 -4.16
CA ALA A 372 9.64 8.76 -4.52
C ALA A 372 8.98 8.47 -5.88
N GLY A 373 9.78 8.22 -6.91
CA GLY A 373 9.26 7.94 -8.25
C GLY A 373 8.47 6.64 -8.34
N VAL A 374 8.93 5.60 -7.64
CA VAL A 374 8.25 4.30 -7.61
C VAL A 374 6.97 4.39 -6.79
N TYR A 375 7.04 5.03 -5.61
CA TYR A 375 5.89 5.24 -4.74
C TYR A 375 4.77 6.01 -5.45
N SER A 376 5.08 7.15 -6.09
CA SER A 376 4.09 7.96 -6.81
C SER A 376 3.48 7.19 -7.99
N LYS A 377 4.31 6.46 -8.75
CA LYS A 377 3.83 5.62 -9.86
C LYS A 377 2.89 4.51 -9.37
N MET A 378 3.25 3.86 -8.25
CA MET A 378 2.42 2.84 -7.63
C MET A 378 1.12 3.41 -7.08
N ALA A 379 1.18 4.50 -6.34
CA ALA A 379 0.01 5.16 -5.79
C ALA A 379 -1.01 5.47 -6.90
N LEU A 380 -0.56 6.09 -7.98
CA LEU A 380 -1.46 6.41 -9.10
C LEU A 380 -2.00 5.17 -9.81
N LYS A 381 -1.12 4.24 -10.23
CA LYS A 381 -1.55 3.09 -11.04
C LYS A 381 -2.38 2.09 -10.24
N TRP A 382 -1.94 1.74 -9.02
CA TRP A 382 -2.60 0.74 -8.20
C TRP A 382 -3.91 1.29 -7.61
N SER A 383 -3.87 2.47 -6.96
CA SER A 383 -5.05 3.00 -6.30
C SER A 383 -6.15 3.33 -7.30
N LYS A 384 -5.80 3.94 -8.44
CA LYS A 384 -6.80 4.23 -9.50
C LYS A 384 -7.45 2.94 -10.01
N TRP A 385 -6.65 1.92 -10.31
CA TRP A 385 -7.15 0.64 -10.81
C TRP A 385 -8.08 -0.05 -9.80
N ILE A 386 -7.65 -0.19 -8.53
CA ILE A 386 -8.45 -0.88 -7.52
C ILE A 386 -9.75 -0.15 -7.20
N VAL A 387 -9.70 1.18 -7.09
CA VAL A 387 -10.90 2.00 -6.87
C VAL A 387 -11.87 1.86 -8.04
N THR A 388 -11.40 1.91 -9.28
CA THR A 388 -12.25 1.72 -10.47
C THR A 388 -12.90 0.33 -10.46
N LYS A 389 -12.15 -0.73 -10.11
CA LYS A 389 -12.72 -2.09 -10.03
C LYS A 389 -13.79 -2.24 -8.95
N VAL A 390 -13.56 -1.65 -7.78
CA VAL A 390 -14.57 -1.66 -6.71
C VAL A 390 -15.79 -0.80 -7.07
N MET A 391 -15.59 0.32 -7.79
CA MET A 391 -16.71 1.10 -8.34
C MET A 391 -17.57 0.28 -9.31
N ASP A 392 -16.93 -0.45 -10.23
CA ASP A 392 -17.63 -1.33 -11.17
C ASP A 392 -18.44 -2.40 -10.44
N GLU A 393 -17.88 -3.02 -9.39
CA GLU A 393 -18.58 -4.01 -8.54
C GLU A 393 -19.80 -3.46 -7.79
N LEU A 394 -19.70 -2.21 -7.32
CA LEU A 394 -20.78 -1.50 -6.64
C LEU A 394 -21.79 -0.87 -7.60
N ASN A 395 -21.60 -1.02 -8.93
CA ASN A 395 -22.38 -0.36 -9.97
C ASN A 395 -22.40 1.17 -9.82
N ILE A 396 -21.29 1.75 -9.34
CA ILE A 396 -21.12 3.19 -9.22
C ILE A 396 -20.57 3.69 -10.56
N THR A 397 -21.44 4.01 -11.49
CA THR A 397 -21.06 4.53 -12.81
C THR A 397 -21.36 6.02 -12.89
N PHE A 398 -20.33 6.82 -13.12
CA PHE A 398 -20.47 8.24 -13.44
C PHE A 398 -19.57 8.55 -14.64
N ASP A 399 -20.13 8.93 -15.75
CA ASP A 399 -19.39 9.30 -16.98
C ASP A 399 -18.48 10.53 -16.79
N ALA A 400 -18.62 11.23 -15.65
CA ALA A 400 -17.95 12.52 -15.38
C ALA A 400 -17.22 12.55 -14.03
N VAL A 401 -16.77 11.40 -13.53
CA VAL A 401 -16.03 11.32 -12.26
C VAL A 401 -14.62 10.80 -12.49
N ASP A 402 -13.64 11.53 -11.99
CA ASP A 402 -12.24 11.09 -11.94
C ASP A 402 -11.86 10.66 -10.51
N VAL A 403 -11.01 9.65 -10.44
CA VAL A 403 -10.45 9.16 -9.17
C VAL A 403 -9.18 9.96 -8.88
N ASP A 404 -9.26 10.86 -7.91
CA ASP A 404 -8.13 11.61 -7.41
C ASP A 404 -7.43 10.83 -6.30
N VAL A 405 -6.22 10.35 -6.59
CA VAL A 405 -5.43 9.58 -5.63
C VAL A 405 -4.68 10.55 -4.73
N LEU A 406 -4.87 10.37 -3.44
CA LEU A 406 -4.29 11.23 -2.42
C LEU A 406 -2.93 10.68 -2.00
N THR A 407 -1.86 11.14 -2.66
CA THR A 407 -0.48 10.82 -2.26
C THR A 407 -0.05 11.62 -1.02
N GLY A 408 1.04 11.22 -0.37
CA GLY A 408 1.56 11.92 0.80
C GLY A 408 1.90 13.40 0.54
N LEU A 409 2.38 13.75 -0.66
CA LEU A 409 2.60 15.15 -1.07
C LEU A 409 1.28 15.92 -1.19
N ASP A 410 0.23 15.30 -1.72
CA ASP A 410 -1.08 15.94 -1.81
C ASP A 410 -1.70 16.13 -0.42
N ALA A 411 -1.47 15.21 0.50
CA ALA A 411 -1.86 15.38 1.90
C ALA A 411 -1.10 16.55 2.58
N LEU A 412 0.18 16.73 2.25
CA LEU A 412 0.97 17.90 2.66
C LEU A 412 0.48 19.18 2.01
N GLY A 413 0.22 19.14 0.70
CA GLY A 413 -0.35 20.25 -0.05
C GLY A 413 -1.64 20.74 0.59
N ARG A 414 -2.51 19.83 1.04
CA ARG A 414 -3.76 20.20 1.73
C ARG A 414 -3.56 20.83 3.10
N SER A 415 -2.64 20.33 3.90
CA SER A 415 -2.28 20.97 5.16
C SER A 415 -1.77 22.40 4.90
N GLN A 416 -0.97 22.62 3.85
CA GLN A 416 -0.56 23.96 3.44
C GLN A 416 -1.72 24.76 2.83
N GLU A 417 -2.62 24.14 2.08
CA GLU A 417 -3.81 24.79 1.55
C GLU A 417 -4.78 25.17 2.66
N ALA A 418 -4.99 24.30 3.65
CA ALA A 418 -5.75 24.62 4.85
C ALA A 418 -5.14 25.83 5.59
N GLN A 419 -3.82 25.84 5.80
CA GLN A 419 -3.13 26.99 6.40
C GLN A 419 -3.23 28.26 5.55
N LYS A 420 -3.12 28.15 4.22
CA LYS A 420 -3.33 29.31 3.31
C LYS A 420 -4.77 29.82 3.40
N GLN A 421 -5.73 28.93 3.52
CA GLN A 421 -7.13 29.29 3.68
C GLN A 421 -7.40 29.93 5.04
N ASP A 422 -6.82 29.40 6.13
CA ASP A 422 -6.87 30.02 7.45
C ASP A 422 -6.29 31.44 7.44
N ASN A 423 -5.11 31.58 6.86
CA ASN A 423 -4.47 32.90 6.71
C ASN A 423 -5.30 33.84 5.84
N PHE A 424 -5.96 33.34 4.80
CA PHE A 424 -6.87 34.12 3.96
C PHE A 424 -8.11 34.53 4.75
N MET A 425 -8.74 33.61 5.48
CA MET A 425 -9.91 33.89 6.31
C MET A 425 -9.62 34.90 7.44
N GLN A 426 -8.45 34.77 8.10
CA GLN A 426 -8.00 35.76 9.07
C GLN A 426 -7.85 37.15 8.47
N ARG A 427 -7.28 37.26 7.26
CA ARG A 427 -7.16 38.56 6.56
C ARG A 427 -8.52 39.13 6.18
N VAL A 428 -9.43 38.28 5.67
CA VAL A 428 -10.79 38.71 5.32
C VAL A 428 -11.55 39.21 6.54
N THR A 429 -11.44 38.52 7.67
CA THR A 429 -12.07 38.90 8.94
C THR A 429 -11.47 40.20 9.46
N SER A 430 -10.14 40.37 9.40
CA SER A 430 -9.45 41.57 9.82
C SER A 430 -9.84 42.83 8.99
N LEU A 431 -10.18 42.62 7.71
CA LEU A 431 -10.63 43.63 6.78
C LEU A 431 -12.16 43.85 6.79
N GLN A 432 -12.90 43.09 7.62
CA GLN A 432 -14.37 43.08 7.69
C GLN A 432 -15.07 42.77 6.35
N LEU A 433 -14.42 41.96 5.50
CA LEU A 433 -14.92 41.62 4.17
C LEU A 433 -15.72 40.30 4.15
N ASN A 434 -16.21 39.82 5.30
CA ASN A 434 -16.91 38.53 5.42
C ASN A 434 -18.14 38.42 4.49
N HIS A 435 -18.81 39.53 4.19
CA HIS A 435 -19.98 39.56 3.32
C HIS A 435 -19.71 39.22 1.85
N TRP A 436 -18.44 39.16 1.43
CA TRP A 436 -18.05 38.72 0.09
C TRP A 436 -17.80 37.20 0.01
N ILE A 437 -17.86 36.49 1.14
CA ILE A 437 -17.54 35.07 1.19
C ILE A 437 -18.81 34.24 1.28
N LYS A 438 -18.89 33.19 0.47
CA LYS A 438 -19.92 32.18 0.60
C LYS A 438 -19.55 31.24 1.76
N GLU A 439 -20.16 31.39 2.91
CA GLU A 439 -19.86 30.65 4.14
C GLU A 439 -19.99 29.12 3.95
N ASN A 440 -21.00 28.68 3.21
CA ASN A 440 -21.20 27.26 2.92
C ASN A 440 -20.03 26.66 2.11
N GLU A 441 -19.51 27.37 1.12
CA GLU A 441 -18.34 26.92 0.34
C GLU A 441 -17.08 26.83 1.21
N VAL A 442 -16.90 27.74 2.13
CA VAL A 442 -15.77 27.74 3.06
C VAL A 442 -15.86 26.52 4.00
N LEU A 443 -17.03 26.27 4.59
CA LEU A 443 -17.26 25.12 5.45
C LEU A 443 -17.03 23.80 4.71
N GLN A 444 -17.52 23.67 3.47
CA GLN A 444 -17.29 22.48 2.63
C GLN A 444 -15.81 22.28 2.32
N ARG A 445 -15.04 23.37 2.07
CA ARG A 445 -13.61 23.28 1.84
C ARG A 445 -12.85 22.82 3.09
N TYR A 446 -13.16 23.39 4.27
CA TYR A 446 -12.56 22.94 5.52
C TYR A 446 -12.87 21.48 5.81
N ALA A 447 -14.13 21.08 5.72
CA ALA A 447 -14.51 19.67 5.87
C ALA A 447 -13.77 18.76 4.87
N SER A 448 -13.55 19.27 3.65
CA SER A 448 -12.80 18.54 2.63
C SER A 448 -11.31 18.40 2.93
N PHE A 449 -10.69 19.36 3.61
CA PHE A 449 -9.29 19.26 4.03
C PHE A 449 -9.12 18.26 5.17
N ASP A 450 -10.08 18.23 6.08
CA ASP A 450 -10.08 17.33 7.24
C ASP A 450 -10.62 15.91 6.90
N GLY A 451 -11.10 15.70 5.67
CA GLY A 451 -11.69 14.42 5.26
C GLY A 451 -13.03 14.11 5.93
N ILE A 452 -13.72 15.13 6.43
CA ILE A 452 -14.99 14.99 7.12
C ILE A 452 -16.13 14.92 6.09
N ASN A 453 -17.00 13.92 6.25
CA ASN A 453 -18.21 13.82 5.46
C ASN A 453 -19.20 14.91 5.85
N THR A 454 -19.60 15.73 4.88
CA THR A 454 -20.48 16.88 5.11
C THR A 454 -21.97 16.56 5.08
N VAL A 455 -22.34 15.33 4.69
CA VAL A 455 -23.74 14.89 4.58
C VAL A 455 -24.40 14.87 5.95
N GLY A 456 -25.47 15.66 6.10
CA GLY A 456 -26.18 15.80 7.37
C GLY A 456 -25.48 16.69 8.42
N LEU A 457 -24.23 17.15 8.16
CA LEU A 457 -23.50 18.04 9.05
C LEU A 457 -23.64 19.50 8.65
N ILE A 458 -23.61 19.80 7.36
CA ILE A 458 -23.71 21.15 6.81
C ILE A 458 -25.07 21.31 6.16
N LYS A 459 -25.81 22.35 6.58
CA LYS A 459 -27.12 22.70 6.00
C LYS A 459 -26.94 23.17 4.55
N THR A 460 -27.87 22.80 3.71
CA THR A 460 -27.90 23.30 2.32
C THR A 460 -28.28 24.79 2.28
N SER A 461 -27.89 25.48 1.21
CA SER A 461 -28.23 26.91 1.04
C SER A 461 -29.74 27.16 1.07
N GLN A 462 -30.56 26.17 0.69
CA GLN A 462 -32.03 26.24 0.77
C GLN A 462 -32.54 26.11 2.22
N GLU A 463 -31.96 25.19 3.00
CA GLU A 463 -32.33 25.03 4.42
C GLU A 463 -31.98 26.27 5.22
N VAL A 464 -30.81 26.89 4.99
CA VAL A 464 -30.40 28.11 5.63
C VAL A 464 -31.34 29.27 5.25
N GLN A 465 -31.72 29.40 3.97
CA GLN A 465 -32.65 30.43 3.54
C GLN A 465 -34.06 30.24 4.11
N THR A 466 -34.56 29.02 4.22
CA THR A 466 -35.86 28.70 4.82
C THR A 466 -35.85 29.02 6.32
N GLU A 467 -34.80 28.66 7.03
CA GLU A 467 -34.65 29.03 8.46
C GLU A 467 -34.53 30.55 8.68
N GLN A 468 -33.77 31.22 7.81
CA GLN A 468 -33.66 32.69 7.89
C GLN A 468 -35.00 33.40 7.64
N LYS A 469 -35.79 32.90 6.65
CA LYS A 469 -37.13 33.42 6.41
C LYS A 469 -38.06 33.16 7.59
N ALA A 470 -38.06 31.94 8.12
CA ALA A 470 -38.85 31.59 9.30
C ALA A 470 -38.44 32.39 10.54
N ALA A 471 -37.15 32.64 10.73
CA ALA A 471 -36.65 33.50 11.82
C ALA A 471 -37.03 34.98 11.64
N GLN A 472 -37.02 35.48 10.39
CA GLN A 472 -37.47 36.84 10.08
C GLN A 472 -38.99 37.01 10.30
N GLU A 473 -39.78 36.02 9.87
CA GLU A 473 -41.23 35.99 10.09
C GLU A 473 -41.57 35.94 11.59
N ALA A 474 -40.90 35.07 12.35
CA ALA A 474 -41.07 35.00 13.81
C ALA A 474 -40.63 36.26 14.54
N THR A 475 -39.61 36.97 14.04
CA THR A 475 -39.18 38.24 14.60
C THR A 475 -40.15 39.37 14.26
N ALA A 476 -40.69 39.36 13.03
CA ALA A 476 -41.74 40.31 12.61
C ALA A 476 -43.05 40.12 13.40
N GLU A 477 -43.48 38.86 13.64
CA GLU A 477 -44.61 38.57 14.51
C GLU A 477 -44.39 39.05 15.95
N ARG A 478 -43.20 38.84 16.52
CA ARG A 478 -42.86 39.34 17.87
C ARG A 478 -42.89 40.87 17.97
N THR A 479 -42.34 41.56 16.95
CA THR A 479 -42.38 43.02 16.91
C THR A 479 -43.81 43.56 16.76
N LEU A 480 -44.66 42.92 15.95
CA LEU A 480 -46.08 43.27 15.82
C LEU A 480 -46.87 43.04 17.13
N VAL A 481 -46.58 41.95 17.85
CA VAL A 481 -47.19 41.64 19.15
C VAL A 481 -46.69 42.65 20.21
N GLU A 482 -45.42 43.04 20.23
CA GLU A 482 -44.89 44.05 21.13
C GLU A 482 -45.43 45.46 20.84
N GLU A 483 -45.54 45.86 19.56
CA GLU A 483 -46.15 47.13 19.19
C GLU A 483 -47.66 47.14 19.50
N GLY A 484 -48.36 46.05 19.25
CA GLY A 484 -49.77 45.88 19.63
C GLY A 484 -49.97 45.95 21.15
N ALA A 485 -49.08 45.32 21.93
CA ALA A 485 -49.12 45.43 23.40
C ALA A 485 -48.76 46.81 23.90
N LYS A 486 -47.84 47.54 23.26
CA LYS A 486 -47.50 48.94 23.61
C LYS A 486 -48.64 49.91 23.25
N SER A 487 -49.33 49.72 22.12
CA SER A 487 -50.48 50.56 21.73
C SER A 487 -51.68 50.32 22.65
N ALA A 488 -51.98 49.07 22.98
CA ALA A 488 -53.02 48.67 23.93
C ALA A 488 -52.75 49.22 25.35
N GLY A 489 -51.46 49.19 25.79
CA GLY A 489 -51.06 49.79 27.07
C GLY A 489 -51.15 51.32 27.08
N GLN A 490 -50.88 51.98 25.96
CA GLN A 490 -51.10 53.45 25.83
C GLN A 490 -52.54 53.83 25.76
N GLU A 491 -53.41 53.07 25.14
CA GLU A 491 -54.87 53.34 25.17
C GLU A 491 -55.47 53.05 26.54
N ALA A 492 -55.08 52.02 27.25
CA ALA A 492 -55.48 51.73 28.61
C ALA A 492 -54.98 52.84 29.58
N GLY A 493 -53.76 53.35 29.39
CA GLY A 493 -53.21 54.50 30.16
C GLY A 493 -53.94 55.78 29.90
N LYS A 494 -54.44 56.05 28.69
CA LYS A 494 -55.30 57.24 28.39
C LYS A 494 -56.71 57.08 28.94
N ALA A 495 -57.28 55.91 29.06
CA ALA A 495 -58.61 55.68 29.67
C ALA A 495 -58.57 55.82 31.19
N VAL A 496 -57.46 55.64 31.86
CA VAL A 496 -57.28 55.80 33.32
C VAL A 496 -56.94 57.25 33.70
N ALA A 497 -56.49 58.09 32.78
CA ALA A 497 -56.08 59.48 33.04
C ALA A 497 -57.18 60.51 32.90
N ASN A 498 -58.49 60.15 32.67
CA ASN A 498 -59.57 61.09 32.59
C ASN A 498 -60.79 60.72 33.46
N PRO A 499 -60.73 60.88 34.82
CA PRO A 499 -61.90 60.90 35.65
C PRO A 499 -62.19 62.35 36.02
N GLN A 500 -63.11 63.01 35.38
CA GLN A 500 -63.97 64.11 35.96
C GLN A 500 -64.44 65.11 34.91
N ALA A 501 -65.68 65.02 34.60
CA ALA A 501 -66.53 66.27 34.52
C ALA A 501 -68.00 65.87 34.40
N GLY A 502 -68.69 66.03 35.46
CA GLY A 502 -70.14 65.95 35.46
C GLY A 502 -70.73 65.93 36.85
N GLY A 503 -70.65 67.04 37.52
CA GLY A 503 -71.45 67.32 38.71
C GLY A 503 -72.53 68.38 38.35
N PRO A 504 -73.48 68.56 39.16
CA PRO A 504 -74.91 68.58 38.76
C PRO A 504 -75.47 69.99 38.68
N GLN A 505 -76.53 70.14 37.96
CA GLN A 505 -77.79 70.75 38.36
C GLN A 505 -78.88 70.35 37.39
#